data_4d523b0ddc19fbbe4532ee94626c7d6f
#
_entry.id   4d523b0ddc19fbbe4532ee94626c7d6f
#
_cell.length_a   1.000
_cell.length_b   1.000
_cell.length_c   1.000
_cell.angle_alpha   90.00
_cell.angle_beta   90.00
_cell.angle_gamma   90.00
#
_symmetry.space_group_name_H-M   'P 1'
#
loop_
_entity.id
_entity.type
_entity.pdbx_description
1 polymer ?
#
loop_
_entity_poly.entity_id
_entity_poly.type
_entity_poly.pdbx_seq_one_letter_code
_entity_poly.pdbx_strand_id
1 'polypeptide(L)'
;VLEWIFCSKIIRLNIPRLDAAKVDPVRQLVFAISEPEPLPTVLKIFNVEGQELLLSAPPENAYFYYLTFNLSKEVIVVCSFAIHQNGWYDWFYTYDMKLNTLSRSGPAC
;
A
#
# COMPACT_ATOMS: atom_id res chain seq x y z
N VAL A 1 9.17 12.79 4.65
CA VAL A 1 8.57 12.59 5.98
C VAL A 1 7.06 12.45 5.82
N LEU A 2 6.49 11.45 6.46
CA LEU A 2 5.06 11.21 6.48
C LEU A 2 4.50 11.62 7.84
N GLU A 3 3.49 12.49 7.84
CA GLU A 3 2.89 13.01 9.08
C GLU A 3 1.37 12.95 9.02
N TRP A 4 0.76 12.72 10.17
CA TRP A 4 -0.68 12.89 10.35
C TRP A 4 -0.99 13.19 11.82
N ILE A 5 -2.23 13.58 12.10
CA ILE A 5 -2.68 13.89 13.46
C ILE A 5 -3.62 12.78 13.92
N PHE A 6 -3.35 12.26 15.11
CA PHE A 6 -4.22 11.29 15.77
C PHE A 6 -4.35 11.63 17.26
N CYS A 7 -5.58 11.82 17.73
CA CYS A 7 -5.87 12.18 19.13
C CYS A 7 -5.05 13.38 19.60
N SER A 8 -5.03 14.43 18.78
CA SER A 8 -4.30 15.69 19.06
C SER A 8 -2.78 15.52 19.10
N LYS A 9 -2.26 14.38 18.69
CA LYS A 9 -0.82 14.14 18.59
C LYS A 9 -0.40 14.12 17.14
N ILE A 10 0.79 14.65 16.86
CA ILE A 10 1.39 14.57 15.55
C ILE A 10 2.16 13.24 15.47
N ILE A 11 1.76 12.38 14.55
CA ILE A 11 2.49 11.15 14.24
C ILE A 11 3.38 11.46 13.06
N ARG A 12 4.68 11.24 13.23
CA ARG A 12 5.67 11.55 12.21
C ARG A 12 6.54 10.32 11.96
N LEU A 13 6.62 9.89 10.69
CA LEU A 13 7.43 8.76 10.29
C LEU A 13 8.43 9.20 9.22
N ASN A 14 9.66 8.75 9.35
CA ASN A 14 10.69 8.99 8.35
C ASN A 14 10.76 7.75 7.45
N ILE A 15 10.18 7.85 6.26
CA ILE A 15 10.16 6.77 5.29
C ILE A 15 11.11 7.15 4.15
N PRO A 16 12.25 6.44 3.99
CA PRO A 16 13.21 6.75 2.94
C PRO A 16 12.57 6.64 1.55
N ARG A 17 12.81 7.65 0.72
CA ARG A 17 12.38 7.67 -0.68
C ARG A 17 10.88 7.38 -0.83
N LEU A 18 10.07 8.02 0.00
CA LEU A 18 8.62 7.89 -0.04
C LEU A 18 8.09 8.32 -1.41
N ASP A 19 7.28 7.47 -2.05
CA ASP A 19 6.66 7.76 -3.34
C ASP A 19 5.23 8.25 -3.17
N ALA A 20 4.42 7.52 -2.40
CA ALA A 20 3.03 7.88 -2.16
C ALA A 20 2.54 7.31 -0.84
N ALA A 21 1.54 7.96 -0.27
CA ALA A 21 0.87 7.49 0.94
C ALA A 21 -0.61 7.78 0.84
N LYS A 22 -1.42 6.97 1.53
CA LYS A 22 -2.87 7.15 1.54
C LYS A 22 -3.44 6.61 2.84
N VAL A 23 -4.38 7.35 3.40
CA VAL A 23 -5.07 6.95 4.63
C VAL A 23 -6.32 6.16 4.28
N ASP A 24 -6.50 5.04 4.97
CA ASP A 24 -7.70 4.22 4.92
C ASP A 24 -8.59 4.64 6.10
N PRO A 25 -9.65 5.42 5.86
CA PRO A 25 -10.46 5.93 6.96
C PRO A 25 -11.37 4.86 7.56
N VAL A 26 -11.68 3.82 6.82
CA VAL A 26 -12.58 2.75 7.27
C VAL A 26 -11.90 1.89 8.33
N ARG A 27 -10.66 1.49 8.07
CA ARG A 27 -9.91 0.61 8.96
C ARG A 27 -8.88 1.36 9.80
N GLN A 28 -8.77 2.68 9.62
CA GLN A 28 -7.81 3.55 10.31
C GLN A 28 -6.37 3.06 10.12
N LEU A 29 -6.00 2.90 8.86
CA LEU A 29 -4.67 2.49 8.46
C LEU A 29 -4.02 3.56 7.59
N VAL A 30 -2.69 3.54 7.55
CA VAL A 30 -1.91 4.40 6.66
C VAL A 30 -1.03 3.51 5.80
N PHE A 31 -1.19 3.62 4.49
CA PHE A 31 -0.41 2.86 3.50
C PHE A 31 0.66 3.77 2.93
N ALA A 32 1.87 3.25 2.78
CA ALA A 32 2.96 3.99 2.15
C ALA A 32 3.73 3.08 1.22
N ILE A 33 3.93 3.54 -0.02
CA ILE A 33 4.80 2.86 -0.98
C ILE A 33 6.04 3.72 -1.19
N SER A 34 7.20 3.08 -1.26
CA SER A 34 8.48 3.78 -1.22
C SER A 34 9.54 3.05 -2.03
N GLU A 35 10.70 3.68 -2.13
CA GLU A 35 11.90 3.18 -2.78
C GLU A 35 11.67 2.78 -4.23
N PRO A 36 11.32 3.75 -5.11
CA PRO A 36 11.09 3.47 -6.53
C PRO A 36 12.37 3.07 -7.26
N GLU A 37 12.30 1.92 -8.01
CA GLU A 37 13.43 1.37 -8.77
C GLU A 37 12.95 0.67 -10.05
N PRO A 38 12.35 1.28 -11.05
CA PRO A 38 11.85 2.65 -11.18
C PRO A 38 10.51 2.90 -10.51
N LEU A 39 9.75 1.86 -10.18
CA LEU A 39 8.50 1.95 -9.44
C LEU A 39 8.70 1.47 -8.02
N PRO A 40 7.83 1.83 -7.09
CA PRO A 40 8.00 1.47 -5.68
C PRO A 40 8.18 -0.02 -5.45
N THR A 41 9.12 -0.34 -4.55
CA THR A 41 9.49 -1.71 -4.22
C THR A 41 9.19 -2.09 -2.77
N VAL A 42 8.71 -1.15 -1.97
CA VAL A 42 8.42 -1.38 -0.55
C VAL A 42 7.03 -0.87 -0.24
N LEU A 43 6.23 -1.70 0.43
CA LEU A 43 4.96 -1.30 1.00
C LEU A 43 5.05 -1.42 2.51
N LYS A 44 4.67 -0.35 3.21
CA LYS A 44 4.49 -0.37 4.66
C LYS A 44 3.07 0.03 4.99
N ILE A 45 2.49 -0.65 5.96
CA ILE A 45 1.16 -0.32 6.46
C ILE A 45 1.28 -0.08 7.96
N PHE A 46 0.73 1.05 8.41
CA PHE A 46 0.75 1.46 9.81
C PHE A 46 -0.68 1.62 10.31
N ASN A 47 -0.87 1.44 11.63
CA ASN A 47 -2.09 1.94 12.24
C ASN A 47 -1.98 3.46 12.43
N VAL A 48 -3.07 4.10 12.85
CA VAL A 48 -3.08 5.56 13.01
C VAL A 48 -2.20 6.06 14.15
N GLU A 49 -1.76 5.17 15.03
CA GLU A 49 -0.81 5.50 16.10
C GLU A 49 0.65 5.46 15.62
N GLY A 50 0.88 5.04 14.39
CA GLY A 50 2.22 4.99 13.80
C GLY A 50 2.94 3.66 13.98
N GLN A 51 2.24 2.64 14.47
CA GLN A 51 2.83 1.30 14.60
C GLN A 51 2.82 0.59 13.25
N GLU A 52 3.95 0.03 12.86
CA GLU A 52 4.07 -0.72 11.61
C GLU A 52 3.40 -2.08 11.76
N LEU A 53 2.44 -2.36 10.88
CA LEU A 53 1.70 -3.61 10.88
C LEU A 53 2.21 -4.57 9.81
N LEU A 54 2.65 -4.03 8.67
CA LEU A 54 3.14 -4.84 7.56
C LEU A 54 4.31 -4.13 6.88
N LEU A 55 5.32 -4.92 6.55
CA LEU A 55 6.40 -4.54 5.64
C LEU A 55 6.44 -5.60 4.56
N SER A 56 6.26 -5.21 3.32
CA SER A 56 6.15 -6.17 2.21
C SER A 56 6.92 -5.73 0.99
N ALA A 57 7.56 -6.70 0.33
CA ALA A 57 8.03 -6.57 -1.04
C ALA A 57 6.84 -6.78 -1.98
N PRO A 58 6.94 -6.34 -3.26
CA PRO A 58 5.89 -6.64 -4.22
C PRO A 58 5.85 -8.12 -4.55
N PRO A 59 4.76 -8.59 -5.19
CA PRO A 59 4.73 -9.95 -5.71
C PRO A 59 5.89 -10.20 -6.67
N GLU A 60 6.26 -11.46 -6.87
CA GLU A 60 7.31 -11.82 -7.80
C GLU A 60 7.00 -11.27 -9.20
N ASN A 61 8.02 -10.68 -9.82
CA ASN A 61 7.95 -10.06 -11.16
C ASN A 61 7.04 -8.84 -11.23
N ALA A 62 6.80 -8.17 -10.09
CA ALA A 62 5.95 -6.98 -10.05
C ALA A 62 6.62 -5.86 -9.24
N TYR A 63 6.08 -4.66 -9.45
CA TYR A 63 6.35 -3.49 -8.62
C TYR A 63 5.03 -3.02 -8.03
N PHE A 64 5.07 -2.29 -6.91
CA PHE A 64 3.92 -1.49 -6.49
C PHE A 64 3.82 -0.32 -7.46
N TYR A 65 2.60 0.02 -7.83
CA TYR A 65 2.39 1.08 -8.82
C TYR A 65 1.73 2.30 -8.19
N TYR A 66 0.53 2.15 -7.66
CA TYR A 66 -0.14 3.24 -6.95
C TYR A 66 -1.12 2.69 -5.92
N LEU A 67 -1.59 3.59 -5.05
CA LEU A 67 -2.60 3.32 -4.04
C LEU A 67 -3.92 3.94 -4.49
N THR A 68 -5.02 3.26 -4.23
CA THR A 68 -6.35 3.77 -4.57
C THR A 68 -7.38 3.25 -3.56
N PHE A 69 -8.65 3.63 -3.72
CA PHE A 69 -9.73 3.14 -2.87
C PHE A 69 -10.59 2.15 -3.65
N ASN A 70 -11.08 1.12 -2.95
CA ASN A 70 -12.13 0.25 -3.48
C ASN A 70 -13.50 0.88 -3.24
N LEU A 71 -14.57 0.18 -3.60
CA LEU A 71 -15.94 0.68 -3.44
C LEU A 71 -16.33 0.86 -1.97
N SER A 72 -15.68 0.13 -1.07
CA SER A 72 -15.91 0.23 0.38
C SER A 72 -15.06 1.32 1.03
N LYS A 73 -14.35 2.14 0.26
CA LYS A 73 -13.48 3.22 0.73
C LYS A 73 -12.24 2.72 1.48
N GLU A 74 -11.90 1.46 1.34
CA GLU A 74 -10.65 0.92 1.85
C GLU A 74 -9.53 1.12 0.86
N VAL A 75 -8.31 1.36 1.35
CA VAL A 75 -7.15 1.50 0.48
C VAL A 75 -6.74 0.13 -0.06
N ILE A 76 -6.52 0.06 -1.35
CA ILE A 76 -5.96 -1.09 -2.04
C ILE A 76 -4.72 -0.68 -2.81
N VAL A 77 -3.88 -1.66 -3.12
CA VAL A 77 -2.60 -1.43 -3.80
C VAL A 77 -2.69 -1.99 -5.21
N VAL A 78 -2.25 -1.21 -6.19
CA VAL A 78 -2.11 -1.71 -7.55
C VAL A 78 -0.68 -2.13 -7.76
N CYS A 79 -0.50 -3.39 -8.19
CA CYS A 79 0.81 -3.93 -8.54
C CYS A 79 0.89 -4.09 -10.06
N SER A 80 2.02 -3.69 -10.63
CA SER A 80 2.26 -3.76 -12.08
C SER A 80 3.28 -4.86 -12.36
N PHE A 81 2.91 -5.80 -13.22
CA PHE A 81 3.76 -6.94 -13.56
C PHE A 81 4.54 -6.68 -14.84
N ALA A 82 5.77 -7.15 -14.89
CA ALA A 82 6.60 -7.06 -16.10
C ALA A 82 6.05 -7.90 -17.23
N ILE A 83 5.41 -9.03 -16.88
CA ILE A 83 4.76 -9.94 -17.84
C ILE A 83 3.30 -10.04 -17.42
N HIS A 84 2.40 -9.83 -18.38
CA HIS A 84 0.97 -9.86 -18.06
C HIS A 84 0.52 -11.20 -17.46
N GLN A 85 -0.43 -11.12 -16.55
CA GLN A 85 -1.04 -12.23 -15.87
C GLN A 85 -2.49 -12.34 -16.35
N ASN A 86 -2.85 -13.44 -17.01
CA ASN A 86 -4.18 -13.63 -17.58
C ASN A 86 -4.62 -12.44 -18.45
N GLY A 87 -3.67 -11.86 -19.21
CA GLY A 87 -3.94 -10.76 -20.13
C GLY A 87 -3.85 -9.37 -19.55
N TRP A 88 -3.54 -9.22 -18.25
CA TRP A 88 -3.47 -7.91 -17.58
C TRP A 88 -2.12 -7.71 -16.91
N TYR A 89 -1.56 -6.50 -17.02
CA TYR A 89 -0.31 -6.12 -16.35
C TYR A 89 -0.54 -5.66 -14.92
N ASP A 90 -1.64 -4.94 -14.68
CA ASP A 90 -1.93 -4.31 -13.40
C ASP A 90 -3.03 -5.06 -12.67
N TRP A 91 -2.80 -5.31 -11.38
CA TRP A 91 -3.72 -6.06 -10.55
C TRP A 91 -3.93 -5.37 -9.21
N PHE A 92 -5.17 -5.39 -8.72
CA PHE A 92 -5.50 -4.93 -7.37
C PHE A 92 -5.08 -5.98 -6.35
N TYR A 93 -4.45 -5.51 -5.28
CA TYR A 93 -4.13 -6.31 -4.10
C TYR A 93 -4.79 -5.70 -2.89
N THR A 94 -5.44 -6.53 -2.07
CA THR A 94 -6.12 -6.12 -0.85
C THR A 94 -5.34 -6.59 0.37
N TYR A 95 -5.37 -5.78 1.43
CA TYR A 95 -4.74 -6.10 2.70
C TYR A 95 -5.78 -6.72 3.64
N ASP A 96 -5.51 -7.93 4.12
CA ASP A 96 -6.32 -8.62 5.10
C ASP A 96 -5.70 -8.39 6.48
N MET A 97 -6.40 -7.65 7.35
CA MET A 97 -5.90 -7.32 8.68
C MET A 97 -5.78 -8.53 9.59
N LYS A 98 -6.67 -9.50 9.44
CA LYS A 98 -6.68 -10.70 10.28
C LYS A 98 -5.49 -11.59 9.99
N LEU A 99 -5.19 -11.79 8.72
CA LEU A 99 -4.09 -12.63 8.28
C LEU A 99 -2.79 -11.85 8.13
N ASN A 100 -2.87 -10.52 8.14
CA ASN A 100 -1.74 -9.61 7.91
C ASN A 100 -1.02 -9.92 6.59
N THR A 101 -1.79 -10.08 5.53
CA THR A 101 -1.27 -10.44 4.21
C THR A 101 -1.93 -9.62 3.10
N LEU A 102 -1.22 -9.52 1.98
CA LEU A 102 -1.77 -9.00 0.73
C LEU A 102 -2.24 -10.18 -0.12
N SER A 103 -3.39 -10.02 -0.78
CA SER A 103 -3.87 -11.01 -1.73
C SER A 103 -4.46 -10.34 -2.96
N ARG A 104 -4.27 -10.99 -4.12
CA ARG A 104 -4.78 -10.48 -5.40
C ARG A 104 -6.30 -10.55 -5.41
N SER A 105 -6.94 -9.46 -5.84
CA SER A 105 -8.41 -9.39 -5.84
C SER A 105 -9.01 -9.25 -7.25
N GLY A 106 -8.32 -8.61 -8.19
CA GLY A 106 -8.84 -8.49 -9.54
C GLY A 106 -7.94 -7.64 -10.43
N PRO A 107 -8.18 -7.66 -11.76
CA PRO A 107 -7.38 -6.84 -12.66
C PRO A 107 -7.72 -5.36 -12.52
N ALA A 108 -6.69 -4.53 -12.60
CA ALA A 108 -6.82 -3.07 -12.58
C ALA A 108 -6.75 -2.57 -14.02
N CYS A 109 -7.89 -2.45 -14.66
CA CYS A 109 -7.98 -2.05 -16.06
C CYS A 109 -8.33 -0.58 -16.24
#